data_d1c0bdd5f6ab6fbea667b5ab0afa505f
#
_entry.id   d1c0bdd5f6ab6fbea667b5ab0afa505f
#
_cell.length_a   1.000
_cell.length_b   1.000
_cell.length_c   1.000
_cell.angle_alpha   90.00
_cell.angle_beta   90.00
_cell.angle_gamma   90.00
#
_symmetry.space_group_name_H-M   'P 1'
#
loop_
_entity.id
_entity.type
_entity.pdbx_description
1 polymer ?
#
loop_
_entity_poly.entity_id
_entity_poly.type
_entity_poly.pdbx_seq_one_letter_code
_entity_poly.pdbx_strand_id
1 'polypeptide(L)'
;GNAALLRGGHAAERTNAATLGVIAPVLEAHGFESALVQSVDQYGRAGATAMMEARGHIDVLVPRGGAGLIQAVVRNSKVPVIETGAGNVHIYIDKSGDLAKAIPIIINAKTQRVGVCNAAEKLLVHKDVAAEFLPQIAAALAEANVVLQTDTTSYGIISGAAIEGLDLNHAAEEDWDTEYLALKMGIKVVSDLDAAIDHINTHSTGHTESIIAEDYAAIEEFTKRIDSAVVMVNASTRFTDGGVFGFGAELGISTQKMHARGPMGLREMTTTKWIGYGTGQVRA
;
A
#
# COMPACT_ATOMS: atom_id res chain seq x y z
N GLY A 1 -2.20 13.34 -23.23
CA GLY A 1 -1.64 14.71 -23.31
C GLY A 1 -0.54 15.00 -22.29
N ASN A 2 -0.12 14.00 -21.47
CA ASN A 2 0.95 14.18 -20.49
C ASN A 2 2.31 13.76 -21.07
N ALA A 3 3.37 14.48 -20.69
CA ALA A 3 4.74 14.02 -20.85
C ALA A 3 5.22 13.38 -19.53
N ALA A 4 6.17 12.45 -19.62
CA ALA A 4 6.76 11.77 -18.48
C ALA A 4 8.26 12.02 -18.40
N LEU A 5 8.71 12.55 -17.26
CA LEU A 5 10.13 12.69 -16.93
C LEU A 5 10.47 11.70 -15.82
N LEU A 6 11.33 10.74 -16.11
CA LEU A 6 11.61 9.60 -15.26
C LEU A 6 12.96 9.73 -14.57
N ARG A 7 13.05 9.22 -13.34
CA ARG A 7 14.30 9.01 -12.62
C ARG A 7 14.25 7.64 -11.95
N GLY A 8 15.01 6.71 -12.45
CA GLY A 8 15.09 5.35 -11.93
C GLY A 8 16.14 5.17 -10.83
N GLY A 9 16.10 4.02 -10.17
CA GLY A 9 17.16 3.60 -9.26
C GLY A 9 18.42 3.17 -10.03
N HIS A 10 19.61 3.34 -9.43
CA HIS A 10 20.88 2.97 -10.05
C HIS A 10 20.94 1.49 -10.49
N ALA A 11 20.34 0.59 -9.73
CA ALA A 11 20.30 -0.83 -10.08
C ALA A 11 19.56 -1.13 -11.40
N ALA A 12 18.63 -0.26 -11.82
CA ALA A 12 17.81 -0.43 -13.02
C ALA A 12 18.26 0.46 -14.20
N GLU A 13 19.32 1.24 -14.06
CA GLU A 13 19.75 2.28 -15.02
C GLU A 13 19.88 1.74 -16.45
N ARG A 14 20.54 0.59 -16.63
CA ARG A 14 20.69 -0.06 -17.93
C ARG A 14 19.35 -0.49 -18.55
N THR A 15 18.48 -1.06 -17.71
CA THR A 15 17.14 -1.49 -18.14
C THR A 15 16.29 -0.29 -18.54
N ASN A 16 16.34 0.78 -17.75
CA ASN A 16 15.61 2.01 -18.04
C ASN A 16 16.07 2.61 -19.37
N ALA A 17 17.40 2.73 -19.59
CA ALA A 17 17.94 3.24 -20.85
C ALA A 17 17.53 2.39 -22.06
N ALA A 18 17.59 1.07 -21.95
CA ALA A 18 17.16 0.15 -23.01
C ALA A 18 15.65 0.30 -23.29
N THR A 19 14.83 0.41 -22.26
CA THR A 19 13.38 0.59 -22.39
C THR A 19 13.05 1.89 -23.12
N LEU A 20 13.70 3.00 -22.74
CA LEU A 20 13.50 4.28 -23.41
C LEU A 20 13.99 4.25 -24.86
N GLY A 21 15.08 3.53 -25.13
CA GLY A 21 15.58 3.30 -26.49
C GLY A 21 14.59 2.57 -27.41
N VAL A 22 13.71 1.75 -26.82
CA VAL A 22 12.62 1.08 -27.57
C VAL A 22 11.40 2.00 -27.71
N ILE A 23 11.06 2.76 -26.67
CA ILE A 23 9.88 3.65 -26.67
C ILE A 23 10.04 4.81 -27.66
N ALA A 24 11.21 5.46 -27.70
CA ALA A 24 11.44 6.66 -28.49
C ALA A 24 11.13 6.46 -30.00
N PRO A 25 11.69 5.45 -30.72
CA PRO A 25 11.38 5.24 -32.13
C PRO A 25 9.91 4.84 -32.36
N VAL A 26 9.26 4.20 -31.40
CA VAL A 26 7.82 3.88 -31.52
C VAL A 26 6.98 5.15 -31.47
N LEU A 27 7.30 6.09 -30.57
CA LEU A 27 6.63 7.39 -30.53
C LEU A 27 6.77 8.13 -31.85
N GLU A 28 7.99 8.22 -32.39
CA GLU A 28 8.30 8.89 -33.65
C GLU A 28 7.54 8.24 -34.81
N ALA A 29 7.50 6.91 -34.90
CA ALA A 29 6.77 6.18 -35.94
C ALA A 29 5.25 6.45 -35.92
N HIS A 30 4.71 6.89 -34.77
CA HIS A 30 3.29 7.25 -34.64
C HIS A 30 3.06 8.77 -34.64
N GLY A 31 4.04 9.57 -35.04
CA GLY A 31 3.92 11.02 -35.18
C GLY A 31 3.99 11.80 -33.87
N PHE A 32 4.53 11.20 -32.82
CA PHE A 32 4.79 11.85 -31.55
C PHE A 32 6.27 12.22 -31.40
N GLU A 33 6.57 13.24 -30.60
CA GLU A 33 7.94 13.56 -30.24
C GLU A 33 8.51 12.53 -29.25
N SER A 34 9.73 12.04 -29.49
CA SER A 34 10.43 11.14 -28.56
C SER A 34 10.62 11.76 -27.18
N ALA A 35 10.65 13.09 -27.09
CA ALA A 35 10.76 13.87 -25.86
C ALA A 35 9.54 13.74 -24.92
N LEU A 36 8.44 13.11 -25.33
CA LEU A 36 7.30 12.84 -24.44
C LEU A 36 7.62 11.91 -23.28
N VAL A 37 8.63 11.04 -23.41
CA VAL A 37 9.11 10.17 -22.35
C VAL A 37 10.62 10.27 -22.26
N GLN A 38 11.10 10.85 -21.18
CA GLN A 38 12.53 11.12 -20.96
C GLN A 38 13.00 10.59 -19.61
N SER A 39 14.32 10.44 -19.43
CA SER A 39 14.95 10.14 -18.15
C SER A 39 16.04 11.14 -17.82
N VAL A 40 16.19 11.39 -16.51
CA VAL A 40 17.32 12.15 -15.93
C VAL A 40 18.30 11.25 -15.20
N ASP A 41 18.30 9.93 -15.46
CA ASP A 41 19.15 8.95 -14.78
C ASP A 41 20.64 9.30 -14.89
N GLN A 42 21.08 9.83 -16.05
CA GLN A 42 22.45 10.27 -16.28
C GLN A 42 22.95 11.36 -15.30
N TYR A 43 22.03 12.10 -14.69
CA TYR A 43 22.37 13.17 -13.72
C TYR A 43 22.33 12.67 -12.26
N GLY A 44 22.00 11.41 -12.02
CA GLY A 44 21.98 10.77 -10.72
C GLY A 44 21.13 11.53 -9.68
N ARG A 45 21.72 11.81 -8.51
CA ARG A 45 21.02 12.53 -7.43
C ARG A 45 20.75 14.01 -7.78
N ALA A 46 21.62 14.63 -8.54
CA ALA A 46 21.43 16.03 -8.97
C ALA A 46 20.19 16.16 -9.87
N GLY A 47 19.93 15.18 -10.75
CA GLY A 47 18.70 15.12 -11.54
C GLY A 47 17.44 15.04 -10.68
N ALA A 48 17.46 14.21 -9.63
CA ALA A 48 16.33 14.12 -8.70
C ALA A 48 16.09 15.43 -7.95
N THR A 49 17.13 16.10 -7.51
CA THR A 49 17.03 17.43 -6.85
C THR A 49 16.48 18.48 -7.82
N ALA A 50 16.97 18.50 -9.04
CA ALA A 50 16.49 19.42 -10.07
C ALA A 50 15.00 19.21 -10.37
N MET A 51 14.52 17.95 -10.43
CA MET A 51 13.09 17.65 -10.58
C MET A 51 12.25 18.20 -9.43
N MET A 52 12.71 18.07 -8.18
CA MET A 52 12.02 18.61 -7.01
C MET A 52 11.93 20.14 -7.01
N GLU A 53 12.87 20.81 -7.66
CA GLU A 53 12.95 22.27 -7.76
C GLU A 53 12.27 22.86 -9.00
N ALA A 54 11.90 22.01 -9.97
CA ALA A 54 11.41 22.41 -11.30
C ALA A 54 9.95 22.89 -11.31
N ARG A 55 9.52 23.67 -10.31
CA ARG A 55 8.18 24.25 -10.28
C ARG A 55 7.93 25.14 -11.50
N GLY A 56 6.79 24.95 -12.16
CA GLY A 56 6.45 25.63 -13.40
C GLY A 56 6.94 24.91 -14.67
N HIS A 57 7.75 23.87 -14.53
CA HIS A 57 8.17 22.97 -15.60
C HIS A 57 7.64 21.54 -15.39
N ILE A 58 7.46 21.15 -14.14
CA ILE A 58 6.87 19.87 -13.75
C ILE A 58 5.60 20.18 -12.95
N ASP A 59 4.47 19.60 -13.33
CA ASP A 59 3.18 19.82 -12.69
C ASP A 59 3.01 18.97 -11.43
N VAL A 60 3.54 17.74 -11.44
CA VAL A 60 3.41 16.79 -10.32
C VAL A 60 4.59 15.83 -10.25
N LEU A 61 5.04 15.52 -9.05
CA LEU A 61 5.99 14.45 -8.75
C LEU A 61 5.28 13.27 -8.10
N VAL A 62 5.62 12.06 -8.54
CA VAL A 62 5.14 10.81 -7.93
C VAL A 62 6.36 10.00 -7.50
N PRO A 63 6.82 10.14 -6.24
CA PRO A 63 7.97 9.41 -5.76
C PRO A 63 7.63 7.92 -5.60
N ARG A 64 8.55 7.06 -6.03
CA ARG A 64 8.47 5.60 -5.88
C ARG A 64 9.75 5.09 -5.24
N GLY A 65 9.63 4.32 -4.16
CA GLY A 65 10.78 3.77 -3.43
C GLY A 65 10.49 3.58 -1.94
N GLY A 66 11.53 3.39 -1.15
CA GLY A 66 11.38 3.24 0.30
C GLY A 66 10.94 4.53 1.00
N ALA A 67 10.37 4.39 2.20
CA ALA A 67 9.80 5.48 3.00
C ALA A 67 10.74 6.71 3.13
N GLY A 68 12.04 6.49 3.33
CA GLY A 68 13.02 7.59 3.45
C GLY A 68 13.12 8.46 2.19
N LEU A 69 13.06 7.86 1.00
CA LEU A 69 13.06 8.61 -0.27
C LEU A 69 11.76 9.40 -0.42
N ILE A 70 10.62 8.76 -0.17
CA ILE A 70 9.31 9.40 -0.30
C ILE A 70 9.23 10.61 0.63
N GLN A 71 9.59 10.45 1.90
CA GLN A 71 9.61 11.54 2.88
C GLN A 71 10.60 12.66 2.50
N ALA A 72 11.76 12.33 1.93
CA ALA A 72 12.70 13.34 1.45
C ALA A 72 12.11 14.18 0.31
N VAL A 73 11.42 13.53 -0.64
CA VAL A 73 10.74 14.24 -1.74
C VAL A 73 9.60 15.11 -1.20
N VAL A 74 8.73 14.57 -0.34
CA VAL A 74 7.60 15.31 0.24
C VAL A 74 8.06 16.57 0.99
N ARG A 75 9.16 16.46 1.77
CA ARG A 75 9.66 17.59 2.57
C ARG A 75 10.40 18.66 1.76
N ASN A 76 11.07 18.27 0.68
CA ASN A 76 11.98 19.16 -0.03
C ASN A 76 11.47 19.66 -1.38
N SER A 77 10.39 19.05 -1.93
CA SER A 77 9.89 19.43 -3.24
C SER A 77 9.17 20.77 -3.22
N LYS A 78 9.48 21.59 -4.24
CA LYS A 78 8.72 22.80 -4.60
C LYS A 78 7.61 22.52 -5.62
N VAL A 79 7.65 21.33 -6.25
CA VAL A 79 6.64 20.81 -7.15
C VAL A 79 5.58 20.05 -6.32
N PRO A 80 4.30 20.12 -6.63
CA PRO A 80 3.28 19.28 -5.99
C PRO A 80 3.66 17.79 -6.03
N VAL A 81 3.45 17.09 -4.93
CA VAL A 81 3.82 15.68 -4.80
C VAL A 81 2.56 14.86 -4.55
N ILE A 82 2.40 13.76 -5.27
CA ILE A 82 1.47 12.70 -4.90
C ILE A 82 2.25 11.64 -4.16
N GLU A 83 2.05 11.58 -2.84
CA GLU A 83 2.74 10.65 -1.98
C GLU A 83 2.19 9.24 -2.16
N THR A 84 3.06 8.28 -2.48
CA THR A 84 2.74 6.85 -2.42
C THR A 84 3.26 6.31 -1.08
N GLY A 85 2.39 5.62 -0.33
CA GLY A 85 2.73 5.18 1.02
C GLY A 85 3.49 3.85 1.07
N ALA A 86 4.25 3.64 2.16
CA ALA A 86 4.59 2.31 2.63
C ALA A 86 3.33 1.60 3.15
N GLY A 87 3.31 0.28 3.18
CA GLY A 87 2.14 -0.50 3.53
C GLY A 87 2.29 -1.29 4.83
N ASN A 88 2.15 -0.66 6.01
CA ASN A 88 2.00 -1.42 7.25
C ASN A 88 0.55 -1.91 7.40
N VAL A 89 0.20 -2.92 6.61
CA VAL A 89 -1.16 -3.40 6.35
C VAL A 89 -1.63 -4.36 7.44
N HIS A 90 -2.84 -4.13 7.98
CA HIS A 90 -3.44 -4.95 9.01
C HIS A 90 -4.64 -5.74 8.47
N ILE A 91 -4.80 -6.97 9.00
CA ILE A 91 -6.03 -7.76 8.89
C ILE A 91 -6.57 -7.97 10.30
N TYR A 92 -7.82 -7.62 10.52
CA TYR A 92 -8.51 -7.88 11.76
C TYR A 92 -9.53 -9.00 11.62
N ILE A 93 -9.47 -9.98 12.52
CA ILE A 93 -10.44 -11.07 12.64
C ILE A 93 -11.39 -10.74 13.78
N ASP A 94 -12.62 -10.41 13.41
CA ASP A 94 -13.69 -10.16 14.37
C ASP A 94 -14.21 -11.47 15.00
N LYS A 95 -14.85 -11.37 16.16
CA LYS A 95 -15.49 -12.51 16.82
C LYS A 95 -16.57 -13.20 15.96
N SER A 96 -17.14 -12.46 15.00
CA SER A 96 -18.14 -12.97 14.06
C SER A 96 -17.53 -13.52 12.77
N GLY A 97 -16.20 -13.47 12.61
CA GLY A 97 -15.52 -13.84 11.38
C GLY A 97 -15.65 -15.32 11.04
N ASP A 98 -15.85 -15.63 9.76
CA ASP A 98 -15.74 -16.99 9.25
C ASP A 98 -14.26 -17.39 9.20
N LEU A 99 -13.84 -18.18 10.19
CA LEU A 99 -12.44 -18.57 10.38
C LEU A 99 -11.92 -19.44 9.21
N ALA A 100 -12.79 -20.21 8.57
CA ALA A 100 -12.41 -21.02 7.42
C ALA A 100 -12.10 -20.15 6.18
N LYS A 101 -12.83 -19.05 5.99
CA LYS A 101 -12.53 -18.06 4.96
C LYS A 101 -11.29 -17.21 5.30
N ALA A 102 -11.06 -16.95 6.58
CA ALA A 102 -9.94 -16.10 7.04
C ALA A 102 -8.58 -16.69 6.65
N ILE A 103 -8.37 -18.00 6.81
CA ILE A 103 -7.09 -18.66 6.54
C ILE A 103 -6.59 -18.40 5.11
N PRO A 104 -7.31 -18.75 4.04
CA PRO A 104 -6.83 -18.52 2.68
C PRO A 104 -6.66 -17.02 2.36
N ILE A 105 -7.47 -16.13 2.94
CA ILE A 105 -7.33 -14.69 2.78
C ILE A 105 -6.00 -14.21 3.35
N ILE A 106 -5.65 -14.61 4.57
CA ILE A 106 -4.40 -14.20 5.24
C ILE A 106 -3.19 -14.78 4.51
N ILE A 107 -3.21 -16.07 4.18
CA ILE A 107 -2.13 -16.72 3.44
C ILE A 107 -1.90 -16.00 2.10
N ASN A 108 -2.94 -15.74 1.33
CA ASN A 108 -2.82 -14.98 0.09
C ASN A 108 -2.28 -13.56 0.32
N ALA A 109 -2.83 -12.84 1.30
CA ALA A 109 -2.42 -11.48 1.62
C ALA A 109 -0.95 -11.39 2.03
N LYS A 110 -0.41 -12.39 2.73
CA LYS A 110 0.98 -12.38 3.17
C LYS A 110 1.96 -12.99 2.15
N THR A 111 1.59 -14.09 1.50
CA THR A 111 2.58 -14.93 0.81
C THR A 111 2.60 -14.81 -0.70
N GLN A 112 1.53 -14.29 -1.33
CA GLN A 112 1.46 -14.18 -2.79
C GLN A 112 2.61 -13.32 -3.35
N ARG A 113 2.94 -12.20 -2.68
CA ARG A 113 4.08 -11.34 -3.01
C ARG A 113 4.42 -10.46 -1.80
N VAL A 114 5.48 -10.81 -1.09
CA VAL A 114 5.83 -10.19 0.19
C VAL A 114 6.39 -8.77 0.07
N GLY A 115 7.07 -8.44 -1.03
CA GLY A 115 7.78 -7.18 -1.23
C GLY A 115 6.92 -6.07 -1.82
N VAL A 116 5.61 -6.04 -1.56
CA VAL A 116 4.69 -5.02 -2.07
C VAL A 116 3.87 -4.39 -0.94
N CYS A 117 3.53 -3.13 -1.12
CA CYS A 117 2.91 -2.28 -0.10
C CYS A 117 1.50 -2.71 0.35
N ASN A 118 0.82 -3.61 -0.36
CA ASN A 118 -0.49 -4.15 0.01
C ASN A 118 -0.42 -5.57 0.58
N ALA A 119 0.79 -6.13 0.79
CA ALA A 119 0.96 -7.38 1.51
C ALA A 119 0.62 -7.18 2.99
N ALA A 120 -0.05 -8.17 3.61
CA ALA A 120 -0.37 -8.09 5.03
C ALA A 120 0.90 -8.16 5.90
N GLU A 121 1.00 -7.24 6.86
CA GLU A 121 2.11 -7.15 7.80
C GLU A 121 1.70 -7.49 9.22
N LYS A 122 0.45 -7.21 9.59
CA LYS A 122 -0.10 -7.44 10.92
C LYS A 122 -1.42 -8.20 10.86
N LEU A 123 -1.62 -9.09 11.82
CA LEU A 123 -2.84 -9.83 12.05
C LEU A 123 -3.33 -9.54 13.47
N LEU A 124 -4.50 -8.92 13.59
CA LEU A 124 -5.18 -8.70 14.85
C LEU A 124 -6.31 -9.72 14.98
N VAL A 125 -6.42 -10.35 16.14
CA VAL A 125 -7.42 -11.39 16.37
C VAL A 125 -8.24 -11.06 17.60
N HIS A 126 -9.58 -11.04 17.47
CA HIS A 126 -10.46 -10.84 18.62
C HIS A 126 -10.25 -11.95 19.66
N LYS A 127 -10.17 -11.57 20.94
CA LYS A 127 -9.88 -12.51 22.04
C LYS A 127 -10.80 -13.73 22.09
N ASP A 128 -12.09 -13.57 21.73
CA ASP A 128 -13.09 -14.63 21.84
C ASP A 128 -12.89 -15.76 20.81
N VAL A 129 -12.19 -15.50 19.70
CA VAL A 129 -11.87 -16.50 18.66
C VAL A 129 -10.37 -16.85 18.67
N ALA A 130 -9.55 -16.18 19.44
CA ALA A 130 -8.08 -16.33 19.39
C ALA A 130 -7.63 -17.75 19.75
N ALA A 131 -8.21 -18.37 20.77
CA ALA A 131 -7.82 -19.72 21.23
C ALA A 131 -8.09 -20.80 20.16
N GLU A 132 -9.14 -20.63 19.36
CA GLU A 132 -9.50 -21.52 18.27
C GLU A 132 -8.71 -21.23 17.00
N PHE A 133 -8.58 -19.95 16.65
CA PHE A 133 -8.07 -19.51 15.37
C PHE A 133 -6.54 -19.50 15.28
N LEU A 134 -5.88 -19.02 16.33
CA LEU A 134 -4.42 -18.83 16.29
C LEU A 134 -3.62 -20.11 16.02
N PRO A 135 -3.95 -21.29 16.60
CA PRO A 135 -3.26 -22.52 16.23
C PRO A 135 -3.40 -22.90 14.76
N GLN A 136 -4.58 -22.68 14.18
CA GLN A 136 -4.87 -23.04 12.79
C GLN A 136 -4.11 -22.13 11.81
N ILE A 137 -4.17 -20.81 12.02
CA ILE A 137 -3.49 -19.87 11.13
C ILE A 137 -1.96 -19.94 11.31
N ALA A 138 -1.46 -20.17 12.51
CA ALA A 138 -0.03 -20.33 12.76
C ALA A 138 0.53 -21.58 12.05
N ALA A 139 -0.20 -22.69 12.04
CA ALA A 139 0.18 -23.88 11.28
C ALA A 139 0.26 -23.60 9.77
N ALA A 140 -0.75 -22.94 9.21
CA ALA A 140 -0.75 -22.57 7.79
C ALA A 140 0.36 -21.57 7.43
N LEU A 141 0.68 -20.62 8.31
CA LEU A 141 1.79 -19.68 8.12
C LEU A 141 3.16 -20.37 8.25
N ALA A 142 3.31 -21.37 9.14
CA ALA A 142 4.51 -22.17 9.26
C ALA A 142 4.80 -22.98 7.99
N GLU A 143 3.77 -23.60 7.39
CA GLU A 143 3.89 -24.30 6.09
C GLU A 143 4.37 -23.35 4.98
N ALA A 144 4.01 -22.07 5.07
CA ALA A 144 4.45 -21.01 4.15
C ALA A 144 5.79 -20.37 4.55
N ASN A 145 6.49 -20.88 5.57
CA ASN A 145 7.75 -20.36 6.12
C ASN A 145 7.67 -18.90 6.60
N VAL A 146 6.54 -18.49 7.16
CA VAL A 146 6.36 -17.15 7.71
C VAL A 146 6.81 -17.11 9.16
N VAL A 147 7.75 -16.23 9.47
CA VAL A 147 8.19 -15.92 10.84
C VAL A 147 7.12 -15.13 11.56
N LEU A 148 6.77 -15.51 12.79
CA LEU A 148 5.76 -14.83 13.59
C LEU A 148 6.40 -13.98 14.70
N GLN A 149 5.97 -12.71 14.77
CA GLN A 149 6.26 -11.81 15.87
C GLN A 149 4.96 -11.58 16.64
N THR A 150 4.89 -12.00 17.89
CA THR A 150 3.60 -12.11 18.59
C THR A 150 3.60 -11.38 19.91
N ASP A 151 2.44 -10.81 20.28
CA ASP A 151 2.23 -10.33 21.64
C ASP A 151 2.22 -11.51 22.64
N THR A 152 2.30 -11.22 23.92
CA THR A 152 2.37 -12.25 24.98
C THR A 152 1.19 -13.22 24.94
N THR A 153 -0.01 -12.73 24.64
CA THR A 153 -1.23 -13.55 24.60
C THR A 153 -1.20 -14.51 23.41
N SER A 154 -0.90 -14.01 22.21
CA SER A 154 -0.77 -14.82 21.00
C SER A 154 0.37 -15.84 21.15
N TYR A 155 1.51 -15.42 21.74
CA TYR A 155 2.62 -16.32 22.02
C TYR A 155 2.22 -17.52 22.89
N GLY A 156 1.53 -17.25 24.00
CA GLY A 156 1.05 -18.30 24.91
C GLY A 156 0.12 -19.30 24.24
N ILE A 157 -0.81 -18.84 23.39
CA ILE A 157 -1.74 -19.70 22.68
C ILE A 157 -1.02 -20.54 21.60
N ILE A 158 -0.18 -19.91 20.78
CA ILE A 158 0.48 -20.55 19.63
C ILE A 158 1.55 -21.54 20.10
N SER A 159 2.36 -21.17 21.13
CA SER A 159 3.40 -22.06 21.66
C SER A 159 2.82 -23.32 22.29
N GLY A 160 1.62 -23.22 22.88
CA GLY A 160 0.90 -24.38 23.42
C GLY A 160 0.42 -25.39 22.38
N ALA A 161 0.34 -25.01 21.10
CA ALA A 161 -0.10 -25.86 20.01
C ALA A 161 1.00 -26.77 19.42
N ALA A 162 2.28 -26.60 19.84
CA ALA A 162 3.42 -27.40 19.43
C ALA A 162 3.54 -27.62 17.89
N ILE A 163 3.44 -26.52 17.12
CA ILE A 163 3.47 -26.55 15.66
C ILE A 163 4.92 -26.78 15.18
N GLU A 164 5.14 -27.83 14.39
CA GLU A 164 6.45 -28.16 13.86
C GLU A 164 6.92 -27.13 12.82
N GLY A 165 8.20 -26.77 12.88
CA GLY A 165 8.84 -25.85 11.93
C GLY A 165 8.43 -24.37 12.07
N LEU A 166 7.63 -24.02 13.08
CA LEU A 166 7.22 -22.65 13.32
C LEU A 166 8.36 -21.81 13.94
N ASP A 167 8.71 -20.70 13.28
CA ASP A 167 9.59 -19.66 13.86
C ASP A 167 8.71 -18.64 14.59
N LEU A 168 8.63 -18.78 15.92
CA LEU A 168 7.76 -18.02 16.80
C LEU A 168 8.58 -17.16 17.76
N ASN A 169 8.36 -15.86 17.74
CA ASN A 169 9.08 -14.89 18.54
C ASN A 169 8.13 -13.93 19.26
N HIS A 170 8.63 -13.29 20.32
CA HIS A 170 7.95 -12.14 20.91
C HIS A 170 8.17 -10.89 20.06
N ALA A 171 7.11 -10.14 19.81
CA ALA A 171 7.20 -8.84 19.16
C ALA A 171 7.82 -7.80 20.12
N ALA A 172 8.71 -6.99 19.57
CA ALA A 172 9.12 -5.73 20.20
C ALA A 172 8.12 -4.61 19.81
N GLU A 173 8.18 -3.46 20.48
CA GLU A 173 7.24 -2.35 20.21
C GLU A 173 7.38 -1.84 18.77
N GLU A 174 8.60 -1.80 18.25
CA GLU A 174 8.90 -1.38 16.88
C GLU A 174 8.31 -2.30 15.81
N ASP A 175 8.02 -3.56 16.16
CA ASP A 175 7.41 -4.51 15.22
C ASP A 175 6.02 -4.06 14.78
N TRP A 176 5.29 -3.30 15.61
CA TRP A 176 3.95 -2.83 15.26
C TRP A 176 3.95 -1.75 14.18
N ASP A 177 5.03 -0.97 14.07
CA ASP A 177 5.20 0.09 13.07
C ASP A 177 6.02 -0.36 11.85
N THR A 178 6.58 -1.58 11.87
CA THR A 178 7.52 -2.06 10.85
C THR A 178 6.80 -2.71 9.66
N GLU A 179 7.00 -2.18 8.45
CA GLU A 179 6.71 -2.87 7.21
C GLU A 179 7.86 -3.85 6.92
N TYR A 180 7.64 -5.15 7.11
CA TYR A 180 8.70 -6.17 7.01
C TYR A 180 9.16 -6.44 5.59
N LEU A 181 8.25 -6.39 4.61
CA LEU A 181 8.51 -6.74 3.20
C LEU A 181 9.15 -8.14 3.04
N ALA A 182 8.84 -9.06 3.93
CA ALA A 182 9.41 -10.39 4.05
C ALA A 182 8.34 -11.41 4.48
N LEU A 183 8.67 -12.69 4.47
CA LEU A 183 7.86 -13.75 5.08
C LEU A 183 7.93 -13.62 6.61
N LYS A 184 7.38 -12.55 7.13
CA LYS A 184 7.30 -12.20 8.54
C LYS A 184 5.99 -11.48 8.83
N MET A 185 5.31 -11.79 9.92
CA MET A 185 4.02 -11.22 10.29
C MET A 185 3.94 -10.95 11.78
N GLY A 186 3.46 -9.76 12.15
CA GLY A 186 3.08 -9.43 13.52
C GLY A 186 1.70 -9.98 13.85
N ILE A 187 1.52 -10.64 14.99
CA ILE A 187 0.21 -11.16 15.45
C ILE A 187 -0.09 -10.65 16.85
N LYS A 188 -1.29 -10.13 17.04
CA LYS A 188 -1.74 -9.59 18.33
C LYS A 188 -3.18 -9.96 18.62
N VAL A 189 -3.45 -10.39 19.85
CA VAL A 189 -4.81 -10.54 20.37
C VAL A 189 -5.31 -9.18 20.86
N VAL A 190 -6.52 -8.81 20.45
CA VAL A 190 -7.19 -7.58 20.86
C VAL A 190 -8.48 -7.90 21.63
N SER A 191 -8.85 -7.04 22.58
CA SER A 191 -10.02 -7.26 23.43
C SER A 191 -11.34 -7.22 22.68
N ASP A 192 -11.43 -6.37 21.68
CA ASP A 192 -12.66 -6.04 20.97
C ASP A 192 -12.36 -5.25 19.66
N LEU A 193 -13.42 -4.87 18.95
CA LEU A 193 -13.33 -4.06 17.73
C LEU A 193 -12.71 -2.68 17.96
N ASP A 194 -13.02 -2.03 19.10
CA ASP A 194 -12.46 -0.72 19.42
C ASP A 194 -10.94 -0.77 19.57
N ALA A 195 -10.45 -1.76 20.32
CA ALA A 195 -9.01 -1.97 20.48
C ALA A 195 -8.31 -2.30 19.15
N ALA A 196 -8.97 -3.02 18.23
CA ALA A 196 -8.44 -3.27 16.90
C ALA A 196 -8.33 -1.98 16.08
N ILE A 197 -9.39 -1.16 16.06
CA ILE A 197 -9.43 0.11 15.34
C ILE A 197 -8.38 1.08 15.89
N ASP A 198 -8.25 1.18 17.22
CA ASP A 198 -7.27 2.06 17.85
C ASP A 198 -5.84 1.63 17.53
N HIS A 199 -5.56 0.33 17.56
CA HIS A 199 -4.26 -0.20 17.16
C HIS A 199 -3.96 0.11 15.69
N ILE A 200 -4.90 -0.17 14.78
CA ILE A 200 -4.73 0.09 13.35
C ILE A 200 -4.50 1.59 13.10
N ASN A 201 -5.33 2.45 13.64
CA ASN A 201 -5.19 3.90 13.44
C ASN A 201 -3.90 4.48 14.05
N THR A 202 -3.30 3.79 15.03
CA THR A 202 -2.02 4.19 15.63
C THR A 202 -0.83 3.76 14.77
N HIS A 203 -0.85 2.53 14.25
CA HIS A 203 0.32 1.89 13.61
C HIS A 203 0.24 1.79 12.09
N SER A 204 -0.95 1.98 11.50
CA SER A 204 -1.13 1.93 10.05
C SER A 204 -0.46 3.12 9.35
N THR A 205 -0.01 2.86 8.14
CA THR A 205 0.44 3.90 7.20
C THR A 205 -0.70 4.50 6.38
N GLY A 206 -1.95 4.09 6.63
CA GLY A 206 -3.13 4.57 5.91
C GLY A 206 -3.27 4.01 4.49
N HIS A 207 -2.63 2.88 4.21
CA HIS A 207 -2.60 2.28 2.87
C HIS A 207 -3.81 1.36 2.62
N THR A 208 -3.85 0.22 3.28
CA THR A 208 -4.87 -0.82 3.09
C THR A 208 -5.08 -1.59 4.38
N GLU A 209 -6.35 -1.79 4.75
CA GLU A 209 -6.71 -2.61 5.90
C GLU A 209 -7.83 -3.59 5.52
N SER A 210 -7.97 -4.66 6.29
CA SER A 210 -9.03 -5.64 6.07
C SER A 210 -9.69 -6.06 7.37
N ILE A 211 -11.00 -6.28 7.34
CA ILE A 211 -11.76 -6.95 8.39
C ILE A 211 -12.35 -8.26 7.86
N ILE A 212 -12.26 -9.32 8.67
CA ILE A 212 -12.99 -10.57 8.45
C ILE A 212 -14.09 -10.67 9.50
N ALA A 213 -15.34 -10.50 9.07
CA ALA A 213 -16.51 -10.43 9.93
C ALA A 213 -17.77 -10.81 9.17
N GLU A 214 -18.75 -11.37 9.87
CA GLU A 214 -20.11 -11.62 9.35
C GLU A 214 -21.15 -10.69 10.03
N ASP A 215 -20.79 -10.01 11.12
CA ASP A 215 -21.64 -8.99 11.76
C ASP A 215 -21.58 -7.68 10.97
N TYR A 216 -22.72 -7.29 10.40
CA TYR A 216 -22.86 -6.07 9.62
C TYR A 216 -22.54 -4.81 10.44
N ALA A 217 -22.90 -4.77 11.72
CA ALA A 217 -22.61 -3.61 12.57
C ALA A 217 -21.10 -3.45 12.82
N ALA A 218 -20.37 -4.56 13.03
CA ALA A 218 -18.93 -4.55 13.16
C ALA A 218 -18.24 -4.09 11.85
N ILE A 219 -18.74 -4.55 10.70
CA ILE A 219 -18.23 -4.16 9.39
C ILE A 219 -18.43 -2.64 9.15
N GLU A 220 -19.64 -2.14 9.41
CA GLU A 220 -19.94 -0.69 9.25
C GLU A 220 -19.06 0.18 10.16
N GLU A 221 -18.94 -0.20 11.42
CA GLU A 221 -18.14 0.56 12.39
C GLU A 221 -16.66 0.54 12.02
N PHE A 222 -16.10 -0.62 11.61
CA PHE A 222 -14.73 -0.73 11.13
C PHE A 222 -14.49 0.15 9.89
N THR A 223 -15.31 0.00 8.85
CA THR A 223 -15.13 0.73 7.58
C THR A 223 -15.30 2.23 7.74
N LYS A 224 -16.11 2.68 8.70
CA LYS A 224 -16.31 4.09 9.00
C LYS A 224 -15.15 4.71 9.79
N ARG A 225 -14.56 3.96 10.72
CA ARG A 225 -13.56 4.49 11.66
C ARG A 225 -12.11 4.26 11.20
N ILE A 226 -11.87 3.29 10.32
CA ILE A 226 -10.53 3.10 9.72
C ILE A 226 -10.30 4.15 8.64
N ASP A 227 -9.25 4.96 8.81
CA ASP A 227 -8.91 6.06 7.90
C ASP A 227 -7.77 5.67 6.96
N SER A 228 -7.88 4.51 6.33
CA SER A 228 -6.95 4.06 5.28
C SER A 228 -7.52 4.31 3.87
N ALA A 229 -6.65 4.37 2.87
CA ALA A 229 -7.04 4.64 1.49
C ALA A 229 -7.95 3.54 0.92
N VAL A 230 -7.74 2.29 1.36
CA VAL A 230 -8.58 1.15 0.99
C VAL A 230 -8.92 0.34 2.25
N VAL A 231 -10.19 -0.05 2.37
CA VAL A 231 -10.66 -0.96 3.40
C VAL A 231 -11.35 -2.15 2.72
N MET A 232 -10.85 -3.34 2.96
CA MET A 232 -11.41 -4.59 2.45
C MET A 232 -12.32 -5.23 3.49
N VAL A 233 -13.38 -5.86 3.05
CA VAL A 233 -14.26 -6.69 3.88
C VAL A 233 -14.27 -8.09 3.33
N ASN A 234 -13.89 -9.07 4.15
CA ASN A 234 -13.85 -10.48 3.79
C ASN A 234 -13.05 -10.77 2.49
N ALA A 235 -11.98 -10.01 2.27
CA ALA A 235 -11.16 -10.11 1.07
C ALA A 235 -9.68 -9.86 1.38
N SER A 236 -8.81 -10.43 0.55
CA SER A 236 -7.36 -10.22 0.63
C SER A 236 -6.99 -8.76 0.33
N THR A 237 -6.05 -8.23 1.09
CA THR A 237 -5.49 -6.89 0.85
C THR A 237 -4.77 -6.77 -0.49
N ARG A 238 -4.41 -7.91 -1.11
CA ARG A 238 -3.81 -7.98 -2.45
C ARG A 238 -4.72 -7.47 -3.57
N PHE A 239 -6.02 -7.33 -3.34
CA PHE A 239 -6.94 -6.69 -4.28
C PHE A 239 -6.72 -5.17 -4.42
N THR A 240 -6.01 -4.53 -3.51
CA THR A 240 -5.64 -3.11 -3.63
C THR A 240 -4.63 -2.91 -4.76
N ASP A 241 -5.11 -2.91 -5.98
CA ASP A 241 -4.31 -2.85 -7.21
C ASP A 241 -5.15 -2.21 -8.31
N GLY A 242 -4.58 -1.23 -9.02
CA GLY A 242 -5.29 -0.48 -10.07
C GLY A 242 -5.72 -1.34 -11.24
N GLY A 243 -4.94 -2.38 -11.58
CA GLY A 243 -5.32 -3.35 -12.63
C GLY A 243 -6.49 -4.22 -12.18
N VAL A 244 -6.46 -4.70 -10.92
CA VAL A 244 -7.53 -5.52 -10.33
C VAL A 244 -8.81 -4.70 -10.13
N PHE A 245 -8.70 -3.43 -9.75
CA PHE A 245 -9.85 -2.53 -9.64
C PHE A 245 -10.44 -2.09 -10.99
N GLY A 246 -9.81 -2.48 -12.10
CA GLY A 246 -10.30 -2.16 -13.44
C GLY A 246 -9.92 -0.78 -13.96
N PHE A 247 -8.90 -0.13 -13.37
CA PHE A 247 -8.39 1.18 -13.83
C PHE A 247 -7.47 1.06 -15.08
N GLY A 248 -7.18 -0.18 -15.51
CA GLY A 248 -6.37 -0.48 -16.69
C GLY A 248 -4.86 -0.36 -16.48
N ALA A 249 -4.42 0.36 -15.46
CA ALA A 249 -3.03 0.53 -15.08
C ALA A 249 -2.93 0.95 -13.60
N GLU A 250 -1.72 0.90 -13.04
CA GLU A 250 -1.42 1.49 -11.75
C GLU A 250 -0.13 2.30 -11.81
N LEU A 251 -0.22 3.58 -11.49
CA LEU A 251 0.95 4.42 -11.27
C LEU A 251 1.49 4.25 -9.84
N GLY A 252 0.62 3.93 -8.91
CA GLY A 252 0.91 3.72 -7.49
C GLY A 252 -0.34 3.83 -6.66
N ILE A 253 -0.18 3.68 -5.34
CA ILE A 253 -1.28 3.76 -4.38
C ILE A 253 -0.97 4.94 -3.46
N SER A 254 -1.83 5.97 -3.50
CA SER A 254 -1.67 7.16 -2.68
C SER A 254 -2.39 7.01 -1.34
N THR A 255 -1.71 7.40 -0.26
CA THR A 255 -2.29 7.48 1.08
C THR A 255 -2.78 8.90 1.43
N GLN A 256 -2.60 9.87 0.53
CA GLN A 256 -3.02 11.25 0.74
C GLN A 256 -4.55 11.39 0.78
N LYS A 257 -5.03 12.41 1.48
CA LYS A 257 -6.45 12.76 1.57
C LYS A 257 -6.89 13.82 0.55
N MET A 258 -5.94 14.42 -0.15
CA MET A 258 -6.16 15.44 -1.16
C MET A 258 -5.74 14.92 -2.53
N HIS A 259 -6.45 15.30 -3.58
CA HIS A 259 -6.28 14.87 -4.97
C HIS A 259 -6.58 13.38 -5.14
N ALA A 260 -5.57 12.54 -5.45
CA ALA A 260 -5.75 11.08 -5.60
C ALA A 260 -5.55 10.38 -4.25
N ARG A 261 -6.41 9.41 -3.93
CA ARG A 261 -6.28 8.53 -2.77
C ARG A 261 -6.59 7.09 -3.19
N GLY A 262 -5.79 6.14 -2.73
CA GLY A 262 -5.87 4.74 -3.16
C GLY A 262 -5.12 4.47 -4.46
N PRO A 263 -5.43 3.37 -5.17
CA PRO A 263 -4.83 3.05 -6.46
C PRO A 263 -5.09 4.15 -7.48
N MET A 264 -4.02 4.54 -8.20
CA MET A 264 -4.05 5.60 -9.20
C MET A 264 -3.85 5.01 -10.60
N GLY A 265 -4.81 5.24 -11.47
CA GLY A 265 -4.72 4.89 -12.87
C GLY A 265 -4.59 6.11 -13.78
N LEU A 266 -5.09 5.97 -15.00
CA LEU A 266 -5.02 7.02 -16.01
C LEU A 266 -5.81 8.27 -15.63
N ARG A 267 -6.94 8.10 -14.95
CA ARG A 267 -7.83 9.19 -14.57
C ARG A 267 -7.17 10.17 -13.59
N GLU A 268 -6.41 9.67 -12.63
CA GLU A 268 -5.77 10.47 -11.59
C GLU A 268 -4.60 11.32 -12.14
N MET A 269 -4.15 11.00 -13.38
CA MET A 269 -3.15 11.79 -14.11
C MET A 269 -3.77 12.88 -14.98
N THR A 270 -5.06 13.13 -14.82
CA THR A 270 -5.80 14.18 -15.55
C THR A 270 -6.45 15.15 -14.57
N THR A 271 -6.77 16.34 -15.06
CA THR A 271 -7.53 17.33 -14.32
C THR A 271 -8.56 17.99 -15.23
N THR A 272 -9.43 18.79 -14.66
CA THR A 272 -10.50 19.51 -15.37
C THR A 272 -10.14 20.99 -15.50
N LYS A 273 -10.57 21.61 -16.60
CA LYS A 273 -10.64 23.06 -16.73
C LYS A 273 -12.07 23.50 -17.05
N TRP A 274 -12.43 24.64 -16.54
CA TRP A 274 -13.74 25.24 -16.81
C TRP A 274 -13.65 26.20 -17.98
N ILE A 275 -14.58 26.12 -18.93
CA ILE A 275 -14.68 27.01 -20.07
C ILE A 275 -16.05 27.67 -20.02
N GLY A 276 -16.07 28.99 -19.86
CA GLY A 276 -17.30 29.78 -19.89
C GLY A 276 -17.45 30.47 -21.24
N TYR A 277 -18.59 30.26 -21.90
CA TYR A 277 -18.96 30.99 -23.11
C TYR A 277 -19.98 32.04 -22.75
N GLY A 278 -19.64 33.30 -22.99
CA GLY A 278 -20.52 34.43 -22.71
C GLY A 278 -20.88 35.23 -23.95
N THR A 279 -21.93 36.07 -23.87
CA THR A 279 -22.38 37.03 -24.89
C THR A 279 -22.35 38.47 -24.39
N GLY A 280 -21.52 38.75 -23.34
CA GLY A 280 -21.38 40.09 -22.76
C GLY A 280 -21.93 40.25 -21.33
N GLN A 281 -22.26 39.13 -20.65
CA GLN A 281 -22.72 39.19 -19.27
C GLN A 281 -21.64 39.78 -18.36
N VAL A 282 -22.08 40.59 -17.38
CA VAL A 282 -21.25 41.15 -16.32
C VAL A 282 -21.80 40.72 -14.96
N ARG A 283 -20.91 40.58 -14.00
CA ARG A 283 -21.29 40.33 -12.62
C ARG A 283 -21.63 41.66 -11.95
N ALA A 284 -22.81 41.77 -11.34
CA ALA A 284 -23.21 42.90 -10.52
C ALA A 284 -22.43 42.95 -9.20
#